data_ed5fc4696ea27ed92d00156c88f8afb7
#
_entry.id   ed5fc4696ea27ed92d00156c88f8afb7
#
_cell.length_a   1.000
_cell.length_b   1.000
_cell.length_c   1.000
_cell.angle_alpha   90.00
_cell.angle_beta   90.00
_cell.angle_gamma   90.00
#
_symmetry.space_group_name_H-M   'P 1'
#
loop_
_entity.id
_entity.type
_entity.pdbx_description
1 polymer ?
#
loop_
_entity_poly.entity_id
_entity_poly.type
_entity_poly.pdbx_seq_one_letter_code
_entity_poly.pdbx_strand_id
1 'polypeptide(L)'
;VLTPADKLRVVQGDTQTIEAKAWDGSAYVENPEITWQSYNTKIATVDDKGGVTGVKKGSVGVAATWNGITSDPVQVTVVPSRTLNVTTTWDDDNNRDNKRPEKTTLQLTTTDGEKVGDPVELNADNEWKYTWKNLASEDEDGQHISYLVTAVEDDTLTANNYTAEVTRSSSDDEFVVTYKHEIE
;
A
#
# COMPACT_ATOMS: atom_id res chain seq x y z
N VAL A 1 3.61 -18.55 -21.38
CA VAL A 1 2.61 -17.45 -21.23
C VAL A 1 2.84 -16.78 -19.90
N LEU A 2 2.91 -15.46 -19.87
CA LEU A 2 3.04 -14.65 -18.65
C LEU A 2 1.71 -13.98 -18.29
N THR A 3 1.50 -13.75 -16.99
CA THR A 3 0.34 -13.02 -16.48
C THR A 3 0.82 -12.09 -15.32
N PRO A 4 0.69 -10.76 -15.45
CA PRO A 4 0.24 -10.04 -16.65
C PRO A 4 1.19 -10.22 -17.84
N ALA A 5 0.66 -10.13 -19.06
CA ALA A 5 1.45 -10.39 -20.26
C ALA A 5 2.22 -9.15 -20.76
N ASP A 6 1.68 -7.97 -20.59
CA ASP A 6 2.19 -6.74 -21.22
C ASP A 6 2.82 -5.77 -20.22
N LYS A 7 2.11 -5.42 -19.17
CA LYS A 7 2.49 -4.35 -18.23
C LYS A 7 2.26 -4.76 -16.80
N LEU A 8 3.20 -4.36 -15.94
CA LEU A 8 3.11 -4.48 -14.48
C LEU A 8 3.56 -3.16 -13.85
N ARG A 9 2.74 -2.63 -12.94
CA ARG A 9 3.10 -1.45 -12.13
C ARG A 9 3.49 -1.90 -10.74
N VAL A 10 4.64 -1.46 -10.26
CA VAL A 10 5.18 -1.82 -8.95
C VAL A 10 5.57 -0.55 -8.21
N VAL A 11 5.17 -0.42 -6.95
CA VAL A 11 5.64 0.68 -6.10
C VAL A 11 7.04 0.38 -5.60
N GLN A 12 7.91 1.38 -5.55
CA GLN A 12 9.27 1.23 -5.04
C GLN A 12 9.25 0.67 -3.61
N GLY A 13 10.00 -0.42 -3.40
CA GLY A 13 10.04 -1.17 -2.14
C GLY A 13 8.99 -2.27 -2.04
N ASP A 14 8.04 -2.33 -2.96
CA ASP A 14 6.99 -3.36 -3.00
C ASP A 14 7.33 -4.48 -3.97
N THR A 15 6.63 -5.62 -3.85
CA THR A 15 6.80 -6.79 -4.71
C THR A 15 5.45 -7.19 -5.31
N GLN A 16 5.44 -7.38 -6.63
CA GLN A 16 4.30 -7.91 -7.38
C GLN A 16 4.74 -9.15 -8.15
N THR A 17 3.84 -10.12 -8.33
CA THR A 17 4.19 -11.40 -8.96
C THR A 17 3.77 -11.43 -10.42
N ILE A 18 4.68 -11.88 -11.30
CA ILE A 18 4.37 -12.31 -12.66
C ILE A 18 4.26 -13.82 -12.64
N GLU A 19 3.10 -14.37 -12.99
CA GLU A 19 2.92 -15.81 -13.15
C GLU A 19 3.39 -16.27 -14.52
N ALA A 20 4.06 -17.41 -14.58
CA ALA A 20 4.48 -18.04 -15.83
C ALA A 20 3.87 -19.42 -15.98
N LYS A 21 3.33 -19.71 -17.17
CA LYS A 21 2.87 -21.04 -17.56
C LYS A 21 3.61 -21.50 -18.82
N ALA A 22 4.21 -22.69 -18.76
CA ALA A 22 4.89 -23.30 -19.88
C ALA A 22 3.91 -24.19 -20.68
N TRP A 23 3.99 -24.12 -22.01
CA TRP A 23 3.20 -24.93 -22.95
C TRP A 23 4.16 -25.78 -23.80
N ASP A 24 3.98 -27.10 -23.79
CA ASP A 24 4.89 -28.05 -24.50
C ASP A 24 4.48 -28.35 -25.95
N GLY A 25 3.38 -27.76 -26.40
CA GLY A 25 2.77 -28.00 -27.70
C GLY A 25 1.47 -28.80 -27.65
N SER A 26 1.19 -29.45 -26.51
CA SER A 26 -0.02 -30.27 -26.29
C SER A 26 -0.74 -29.94 -24.98
N ALA A 27 -0.01 -29.60 -23.91
CA ALA A 27 -0.56 -29.29 -22.60
C ALA A 27 0.29 -28.25 -21.85
N TYR A 28 -0.31 -27.68 -20.79
CA TYR A 28 0.48 -26.91 -19.82
C TYR A 28 1.30 -27.86 -18.95
N VAL A 29 2.57 -27.53 -18.79
CA VAL A 29 3.52 -28.30 -17.96
C VAL A 29 3.27 -27.99 -16.49
N GLU A 30 3.15 -29.04 -15.68
CA GLU A 30 3.06 -28.90 -14.22
C GLU A 30 4.46 -28.61 -13.64
N ASN A 31 4.54 -27.58 -12.78
CA ASN A 31 5.77 -27.17 -12.10
C ASN A 31 6.98 -26.98 -13.03
N PRO A 32 6.88 -26.14 -14.08
CA PRO A 32 8.00 -25.93 -14.98
C PRO A 32 9.14 -25.20 -14.27
N GLU A 33 10.40 -25.60 -14.51
CA GLU A 33 11.54 -24.85 -14.06
C GLU A 33 11.70 -23.57 -14.90
N ILE A 34 11.26 -22.46 -14.35
CA ILE A 34 11.32 -21.15 -15.00
C ILE A 34 12.55 -20.39 -14.50
N THR A 35 13.32 -19.85 -15.42
CA THR A 35 14.39 -18.90 -15.11
C THR A 35 13.90 -17.48 -15.43
N TRP A 36 14.01 -16.59 -14.46
CA TRP A 36 13.58 -15.20 -14.57
C TRP A 36 14.74 -14.25 -14.80
N GLN A 37 14.53 -13.20 -15.56
CA GLN A 37 15.51 -12.16 -15.81
C GLN A 37 14.89 -10.78 -15.84
N SER A 38 15.45 -9.86 -15.04
CA SER A 38 15.24 -8.42 -15.20
C SER A 38 16.35 -7.85 -16.07
N TYR A 39 16.01 -7.04 -17.06
CA TYR A 39 17.01 -6.42 -17.94
C TYR A 39 17.73 -5.24 -17.30
N ASN A 40 17.26 -4.76 -16.14
CA ASN A 40 17.96 -3.76 -15.34
C ASN A 40 17.59 -3.88 -13.86
N THR A 41 18.40 -4.58 -13.10
CA THR A 41 18.21 -4.82 -11.68
C THR A 41 18.33 -3.56 -10.80
N LYS A 42 18.81 -2.45 -11.35
CA LYS A 42 18.78 -1.14 -10.67
C LYS A 42 17.41 -0.48 -10.68
N ILE A 43 16.49 -0.92 -11.56
CA ILE A 43 15.11 -0.44 -11.65
C ILE A 43 14.19 -1.42 -10.93
N ALA A 44 14.25 -2.72 -11.28
CA ALA A 44 13.50 -3.76 -10.60
C ALA A 44 14.30 -5.08 -10.59
N THR A 45 14.17 -5.83 -9.52
CA THR A 45 14.68 -7.21 -9.44
C THR A 45 13.55 -8.20 -9.63
N VAL A 46 13.88 -9.44 -9.98
CA VAL A 46 12.92 -10.54 -10.05
C VAL A 46 13.54 -11.76 -9.34
N ASP A 47 12.76 -12.46 -8.55
CA ASP A 47 13.15 -13.68 -7.88
C ASP A 47 12.83 -14.95 -8.72
N ASP A 48 13.17 -16.12 -8.20
CA ASP A 48 12.97 -17.42 -8.83
C ASP A 48 11.48 -17.82 -8.95
N LYS A 49 10.58 -17.12 -8.26
CA LYS A 49 9.13 -17.35 -8.29
C LYS A 49 8.37 -16.33 -9.12
N GLY A 50 9.09 -15.41 -9.78
CA GLY A 50 8.48 -14.33 -10.55
C GLY A 50 8.06 -13.12 -9.71
N GLY A 51 8.49 -13.03 -8.45
CA GLY A 51 8.29 -11.87 -7.60
C GLY A 51 9.17 -10.70 -8.06
N VAL A 52 8.54 -9.65 -8.59
CA VAL A 52 9.20 -8.44 -9.08
C VAL A 52 9.19 -7.38 -8.01
N THR A 53 10.37 -6.98 -7.55
CA THR A 53 10.53 -5.92 -6.54
C THR A 53 11.00 -4.62 -7.18
N GLY A 54 10.27 -3.53 -6.94
CA GLY A 54 10.64 -2.20 -7.40
C GLY A 54 11.83 -1.63 -6.62
N VAL A 55 12.91 -1.27 -7.32
CA VAL A 55 14.13 -0.73 -6.69
C VAL A 55 14.21 0.78 -6.84
N LYS A 56 13.95 1.31 -8.03
CA LYS A 56 14.03 2.74 -8.33
C LYS A 56 13.07 3.11 -9.46
N LYS A 57 12.50 4.31 -9.39
CA LYS A 57 11.64 4.87 -10.46
C LYS A 57 12.25 4.65 -11.84
N GLY A 58 11.45 4.08 -12.74
CA GLY A 58 11.83 3.81 -14.12
C GLY A 58 11.04 2.66 -14.71
N SER A 59 11.40 2.25 -15.90
CA SER A 59 10.78 1.12 -16.60
C SER A 59 11.83 0.12 -17.05
N VAL A 60 11.49 -1.18 -16.98
CA VAL A 60 12.39 -2.29 -17.32
C VAL A 60 11.59 -3.49 -17.83
N GLY A 61 12.15 -4.25 -18.75
CA GLY A 61 11.61 -5.54 -19.18
C GLY A 61 11.96 -6.64 -18.19
N VAL A 62 11.00 -7.50 -17.88
CA VAL A 62 11.20 -8.75 -17.14
C VAL A 62 10.70 -9.90 -18.00
N ALA A 63 11.53 -10.91 -18.20
CA ALA A 63 11.22 -12.07 -19.01
C ALA A 63 11.44 -13.39 -18.27
N ALA A 64 10.76 -14.42 -18.75
CA ALA A 64 10.88 -15.79 -18.26
C ALA A 64 11.42 -16.71 -19.37
N THR A 65 12.30 -17.63 -19.01
CA THR A 65 12.86 -18.62 -19.91
C THR A 65 12.52 -20.03 -19.43
N TRP A 66 12.01 -20.86 -20.34
CA TRP A 66 11.78 -22.29 -20.13
C TRP A 66 12.30 -23.08 -21.32
N ASN A 67 13.08 -24.15 -21.06
CA ASN A 67 13.71 -24.99 -22.10
C ASN A 67 14.42 -24.19 -23.20
N GLY A 68 15.11 -23.10 -22.85
CA GLY A 68 15.82 -22.24 -23.80
C GLY A 68 14.93 -21.30 -24.61
N ILE A 69 13.61 -21.30 -24.37
CA ILE A 69 12.66 -20.39 -25.01
C ILE A 69 12.36 -19.26 -24.04
N THR A 70 12.67 -18.03 -24.42
CA THR A 70 12.42 -16.82 -23.64
C THR A 70 11.11 -16.16 -24.11
N SER A 71 10.30 -15.74 -23.16
CA SER A 71 9.07 -14.98 -23.41
C SER A 71 9.35 -13.58 -23.94
N ASP A 72 8.35 -12.93 -24.54
CA ASP A 72 8.33 -11.48 -24.62
C ASP A 72 8.41 -10.89 -23.21
N PRO A 73 9.10 -9.76 -23.02
CA PRO A 73 9.24 -9.16 -21.71
C PRO A 73 7.96 -8.45 -21.27
N VAL A 74 7.59 -8.63 -20.02
CA VAL A 74 6.60 -7.77 -19.35
C VAL A 74 7.25 -6.42 -19.06
N GLN A 75 6.61 -5.33 -19.48
CA GLN A 75 7.07 -3.97 -19.19
C GLN A 75 6.73 -3.60 -17.76
N VAL A 76 7.72 -3.64 -16.88
CA VAL A 76 7.58 -3.26 -15.48
C VAL A 76 7.83 -1.76 -15.34
N THR A 77 6.89 -1.03 -14.75
CA THR A 77 7.06 0.38 -14.40
C THR A 77 7.11 0.51 -12.88
N VAL A 78 8.23 0.99 -12.37
CA VAL A 78 8.42 1.27 -10.95
C VAL A 78 8.08 2.74 -10.69
N VAL A 79 7.11 2.97 -9.79
CA VAL A 79 6.72 4.32 -9.35
C VAL A 79 7.31 4.63 -7.99
N PRO A 80 7.61 5.90 -7.68
CA PRO A 80 8.14 6.28 -6.39
C PRO A 80 7.16 5.94 -5.27
N SER A 81 7.70 5.61 -4.11
CA SER A 81 6.92 5.40 -2.90
C SER A 81 6.97 6.61 -1.97
N ARG A 82 5.95 6.70 -1.11
CA ARG A 82 5.92 7.63 0.02
C ARG A 82 5.46 6.91 1.28
N THR A 83 5.74 7.50 2.42
CA THR A 83 5.33 7.03 3.74
C THR A 83 4.44 8.08 4.37
N LEU A 84 3.31 7.67 4.93
CA LEU A 84 2.41 8.54 5.69
C LEU A 84 2.34 8.08 7.14
N ASN A 85 2.38 9.04 8.06
CA ASN A 85 2.24 8.79 9.47
C ASN A 85 0.92 9.37 9.98
N VAL A 86 0.32 8.70 10.94
CA VAL A 86 -0.83 9.23 11.67
C VAL A 86 -0.62 9.05 13.16
N THR A 87 -1.06 10.05 13.91
CA THR A 87 -1.12 10.01 15.38
C THR A 87 -2.54 10.37 15.79
N THR A 88 -3.11 9.60 16.70
CA THR A 88 -4.36 9.96 17.37
C THR A 88 -4.06 10.69 18.67
N THR A 89 -4.77 11.78 18.90
CA THR A 89 -4.74 12.55 20.13
C THR A 89 -6.13 12.67 20.72
N TRP A 90 -6.21 12.98 22.00
CA TRP A 90 -7.44 13.04 22.77
C TRP A 90 -7.59 14.41 23.42
N ASP A 91 -8.73 15.06 23.19
CA ASP A 91 -9.15 16.29 23.86
C ASP A 91 -10.41 15.97 24.68
N ASP A 92 -10.19 15.36 25.86
CA ASP A 92 -11.20 14.76 26.71
C ASP A 92 -10.88 14.92 28.21
N ASP A 93 -10.20 16.01 28.56
CA ASP A 93 -9.75 16.29 29.94
C ASP A 93 -9.03 15.07 30.59
N ASN A 94 -8.13 14.46 29.81
CA ASN A 94 -7.35 13.30 30.22
C ASN A 94 -8.18 12.07 30.62
N ASN A 95 -9.32 11.85 29.92
CA ASN A 95 -10.24 10.74 30.17
C ASN A 95 -10.83 10.77 31.60
N ARG A 96 -11.16 11.96 32.11
CA ARG A 96 -11.63 12.15 33.48
C ARG A 96 -12.91 11.38 33.80
N ASP A 97 -13.81 11.22 32.86
CA ASP A 97 -15.06 10.48 32.99
C ASP A 97 -14.98 9.00 32.58
N ASN A 98 -13.78 8.56 32.20
CA ASN A 98 -13.44 7.18 31.84
C ASN A 98 -14.27 6.64 30.65
N LYS A 99 -14.59 7.51 29.68
CA LYS A 99 -15.36 7.15 28.46
C LYS A 99 -14.52 6.98 27.21
N ARG A 100 -13.21 7.26 27.27
CA ARG A 100 -12.31 7.07 26.13
C ARG A 100 -12.37 5.61 25.68
N PRO A 101 -12.60 5.33 24.37
CA PRO A 101 -12.60 3.97 23.87
C PRO A 101 -11.20 3.35 23.94
N GLU A 102 -11.15 2.02 24.02
CA GLU A 102 -9.89 1.27 24.05
C GLU A 102 -9.16 1.30 22.69
N LYS A 103 -9.89 1.56 21.62
CA LYS A 103 -9.36 1.59 20.26
C LYS A 103 -10.17 2.55 19.38
N THR A 104 -9.54 2.97 18.28
CA THR A 104 -10.17 3.69 17.17
C THR A 104 -9.74 3.07 15.84
N THR A 105 -10.53 3.27 14.79
CA THR A 105 -10.24 2.74 13.47
C THR A 105 -10.12 3.87 12.46
N LEU A 106 -9.07 3.83 11.65
CA LEU A 106 -8.81 4.82 10.60
C LEU A 106 -8.77 4.15 9.23
N GLN A 107 -9.27 4.84 8.21
CA GLN A 107 -9.17 4.42 6.82
C GLN A 107 -8.35 5.41 6.02
N LEU A 108 -7.36 4.91 5.28
CA LEU A 108 -6.66 5.69 4.27
C LEU A 108 -7.45 5.66 2.95
N THR A 109 -7.61 6.81 2.32
CA THR A 109 -8.25 6.94 1.01
C THR A 109 -7.42 7.85 0.12
N THR A 110 -7.64 7.78 -1.19
CA THR A 110 -7.22 8.85 -2.11
C THR A 110 -8.21 10.02 -2.01
N THR A 111 -7.85 11.18 -2.57
CA THR A 111 -8.77 12.34 -2.66
C THR A 111 -10.01 12.07 -3.49
N ASP A 112 -9.96 11.08 -4.39
CA ASP A 112 -11.10 10.63 -5.20
C ASP A 112 -12.03 9.66 -4.44
N GLY A 113 -11.66 9.33 -3.20
CA GLY A 113 -12.47 8.49 -2.32
C GLY A 113 -12.19 6.99 -2.43
N GLU A 114 -11.19 6.58 -3.19
CA GLU A 114 -10.80 5.17 -3.25
C GLU A 114 -10.12 4.74 -1.95
N LYS A 115 -10.54 3.61 -1.40
CA LYS A 115 -9.91 3.03 -0.21
C LYS A 115 -8.53 2.46 -0.54
N VAL A 116 -7.56 2.75 0.32
CA VAL A 116 -6.18 2.28 0.20
C VAL A 116 -5.88 1.31 1.34
N GLY A 117 -5.81 0.04 1.02
CA GLY A 117 -5.64 -1.02 2.01
C GLY A 117 -6.83 -1.18 2.96
N ASP A 118 -6.64 -2.03 3.95
CA ASP A 118 -7.63 -2.26 5.01
C ASP A 118 -7.61 -1.13 6.04
N PRO A 119 -8.73 -0.91 6.76
CA PRO A 119 -8.75 0.00 7.91
C PRO A 119 -7.74 -0.43 8.97
N VAL A 120 -7.11 0.54 9.62
CA VAL A 120 -6.11 0.31 10.67
C VAL A 120 -6.65 0.66 12.03
N GLU A 121 -6.36 -0.19 13.01
CA GLU A 121 -6.75 0.01 14.39
C GLU A 121 -5.63 0.67 15.20
N LEU A 122 -5.98 1.74 15.93
CA LEU A 122 -5.07 2.42 16.85
C LEU A 122 -5.57 2.24 18.29
N ASN A 123 -4.64 1.94 19.17
CA ASN A 123 -4.87 1.67 20.58
C ASN A 123 -3.61 1.98 21.42
N ALA A 124 -3.62 1.64 22.69
CA ALA A 124 -2.48 1.88 23.58
C ALA A 124 -1.24 1.06 23.21
N ASP A 125 -1.40 -0.15 22.63
CA ASP A 125 -0.29 -1.04 22.29
C ASP A 125 0.57 -0.49 21.14
N ASN A 126 -0.04 0.25 20.21
CA ASN A 126 0.68 0.92 19.12
C ASN A 126 0.88 2.42 19.38
N GLU A 127 0.74 2.85 20.65
CA GLU A 127 0.90 4.25 21.08
C GLU A 127 0.00 5.24 20.33
N TRP A 128 -1.15 4.78 19.83
CA TRP A 128 -2.09 5.56 19.04
C TRP A 128 -1.48 6.11 17.75
N LYS A 129 -0.54 5.35 17.12
CA LYS A 129 0.18 5.73 15.90
C LYS A 129 0.13 4.62 14.88
N TYR A 130 0.17 5.03 13.61
CA TYR A 130 0.35 4.10 12.50
C TYR A 130 1.16 4.74 11.38
N THR A 131 1.84 3.89 10.61
CA THR A 131 2.66 4.31 9.45
C THR A 131 2.30 3.46 8.24
N TRP A 132 1.72 4.09 7.22
CA TRP A 132 1.56 3.47 5.91
C TRP A 132 2.86 3.62 5.12
N LYS A 133 3.41 2.51 4.68
CA LYS A 133 4.64 2.46 3.87
C LYS A 133 4.32 2.04 2.44
N ASN A 134 5.26 2.29 1.54
CA ASN A 134 5.18 1.87 0.13
C ASN A 134 3.89 2.33 -0.57
N LEU A 135 3.38 3.50 -0.21
CA LEU A 135 2.27 4.11 -0.93
C LEU A 135 2.78 4.70 -2.25
N ALA A 136 2.05 4.54 -3.33
CA ALA A 136 2.40 5.17 -4.60
C ALA A 136 2.36 6.70 -4.46
N SER A 137 3.41 7.40 -4.87
CA SER A 137 3.42 8.86 -4.88
C SER A 137 2.84 9.47 -6.17
N GLU A 138 2.73 8.67 -7.23
CA GLU A 138 2.26 9.06 -8.56
C GLU A 138 1.27 8.02 -9.09
N ASP A 139 0.29 8.47 -9.87
CA ASP A 139 -0.64 7.61 -10.61
C ASP A 139 -0.02 7.07 -11.92
N GLU A 140 -0.85 6.48 -12.79
CA GLU A 140 -0.40 5.91 -14.08
C GLU A 140 0.07 6.98 -15.06
N ASP A 141 -0.44 8.21 -14.94
CA ASP A 141 -0.09 9.36 -15.77
C ASP A 141 1.09 10.17 -15.19
N GLY A 142 1.65 9.74 -14.08
CA GLY A 142 2.74 10.41 -13.36
C GLY A 142 2.28 11.63 -12.55
N GLN A 143 0.96 11.76 -12.30
CA GLN A 143 0.41 12.81 -11.46
C GLN A 143 0.54 12.43 -9.98
N HIS A 144 0.78 13.44 -9.14
CA HIS A 144 0.88 13.25 -7.70
C HIS A 144 -0.41 12.72 -7.08
N ILE A 145 -0.32 11.61 -6.34
CA ILE A 145 -1.45 11.06 -5.57
C ILE A 145 -1.50 11.74 -4.21
N SER A 146 -2.64 12.36 -3.90
CA SER A 146 -2.93 12.88 -2.57
C SER A 146 -3.78 11.89 -1.79
N TYR A 147 -3.41 11.68 -0.53
CA TYR A 147 -4.09 10.76 0.38
C TYR A 147 -4.83 11.53 1.47
N LEU A 148 -5.89 10.93 1.99
CA LEU A 148 -6.68 11.42 3.13
C LEU A 148 -6.78 10.32 4.18
N VAL A 149 -6.81 10.71 5.45
CA VAL A 149 -7.13 9.83 6.57
C VAL A 149 -8.51 10.20 7.08
N THR A 150 -9.38 9.22 7.25
CA THR A 150 -10.71 9.39 7.82
C THR A 150 -10.88 8.50 9.04
N ALA A 151 -11.49 9.04 10.09
CA ALA A 151 -11.93 8.25 11.22
C ALA A 151 -13.14 7.39 10.78
N VAL A 152 -13.09 6.10 11.03
CA VAL A 152 -14.23 5.21 10.81
C VAL A 152 -15.19 5.40 11.98
N GLU A 153 -16.46 5.64 11.69
CA GLU A 153 -17.49 5.75 12.71
C GLU A 153 -17.59 4.45 13.52
N ASP A 154 -17.66 4.59 14.82
CA ASP A 154 -17.79 3.52 15.80
C ASP A 154 -18.90 3.84 16.79
N ASP A 155 -19.74 2.86 17.09
CA ASP A 155 -20.88 3.03 18.00
C ASP A 155 -20.44 3.50 19.39
N THR A 156 -19.26 3.11 19.86
CA THR A 156 -18.70 3.52 21.15
C THR A 156 -18.33 5.00 21.15
N LEU A 157 -17.68 5.47 20.07
CA LEU A 157 -17.36 6.89 19.90
C LEU A 157 -18.62 7.74 19.87
N THR A 158 -19.61 7.30 19.09
CA THR A 158 -20.90 8.01 18.96
C THR A 158 -21.68 8.00 20.27
N ALA A 159 -21.77 6.85 20.95
CA ALA A 159 -22.48 6.73 22.22
C ALA A 159 -21.86 7.57 23.35
N ASN A 160 -20.54 7.82 23.26
CA ASN A 160 -19.81 8.63 24.23
C ASN A 160 -19.59 10.07 23.74
N ASN A 161 -20.29 10.52 22.71
CA ASN A 161 -20.23 11.89 22.17
C ASN A 161 -18.82 12.34 21.76
N TYR A 162 -17.98 11.42 21.26
CA TYR A 162 -16.70 11.78 20.66
C TYR A 162 -16.89 12.26 19.22
N THR A 163 -16.21 13.32 18.86
CA THR A 163 -16.10 13.82 17.48
C THR A 163 -14.66 13.78 17.03
N ALA A 164 -14.41 13.37 15.77
CA ALA A 164 -13.07 13.30 15.21
C ALA A 164 -12.79 14.52 14.33
N GLU A 165 -11.64 15.15 14.54
CA GLU A 165 -11.10 16.18 13.67
C GLU A 165 -9.76 15.70 13.10
N VAL A 166 -9.61 15.73 11.77
CA VAL A 166 -8.38 15.33 11.10
C VAL A 166 -7.65 16.57 10.61
N THR A 167 -6.42 16.72 11.05
CA THR A 167 -5.49 17.77 10.58
C THR A 167 -4.33 17.15 9.83
N ARG A 168 -3.77 17.90 8.89
CA ARG A 168 -2.66 17.48 8.05
C ARG A 168 -1.49 18.44 8.20
N SER A 169 -0.28 17.92 8.29
CA SER A 169 0.92 18.76 8.34
C SER A 169 1.21 19.41 6.98
N SER A 170 2.06 20.42 6.99
CA SER A 170 2.49 21.11 5.77
C SER A 170 3.33 20.24 4.81
N SER A 171 3.89 19.13 5.31
CA SER A 171 4.63 18.16 4.50
C SER A 171 3.73 17.16 3.78
N ASP A 172 2.42 17.17 4.06
CA ASP A 172 1.44 16.21 3.53
C ASP A 172 1.69 14.73 3.90
N ASP A 173 2.66 14.46 4.75
CA ASP A 173 3.08 13.11 5.12
C ASP A 173 2.71 12.74 6.57
N GLU A 174 2.16 13.68 7.32
CA GLU A 174 1.76 13.50 8.70
C GLU A 174 0.31 13.95 8.92
N PHE A 175 -0.46 13.10 9.57
CA PHE A 175 -1.83 13.37 9.98
C PHE A 175 -1.96 13.28 11.49
N VAL A 176 -2.82 14.13 12.04
CA VAL A 176 -3.25 14.05 13.43
C VAL A 176 -4.76 13.94 13.44
N VAL A 177 -5.26 12.89 14.07
CA VAL A 177 -6.69 12.71 14.34
C VAL A 177 -6.93 13.03 15.80
N THR A 178 -7.65 14.11 16.07
CA THR A 178 -7.99 14.54 17.42
C THR A 178 -9.44 14.14 17.70
N TYR A 179 -9.64 13.28 18.70
CA TYR A 179 -10.96 12.96 19.22
C TYR A 179 -11.29 13.91 20.35
N LYS A 180 -12.37 14.66 20.18
CA LYS A 180 -12.88 15.64 21.16
C LYS A 180 -14.10 15.09 21.85
N HIS A 181 -14.13 15.23 23.16
CA HIS A 181 -15.27 14.89 24.00
C HIS A 181 -15.46 15.97 25.05
N GLU A 182 -16.64 16.60 25.05
CA GLU A 182 -17.03 17.57 26.08
C GLU A 182 -17.59 16.81 27.30
N ILE A 183 -16.94 16.98 28.42
CA ILE A 183 -17.38 16.41 29.69
C ILE A 183 -18.39 17.35 30.33
N GLU A 184 -19.62 16.87 30.56
CA GLU A 184 -20.69 17.58 31.27
C GLU A 184 -20.38 17.72 32.79
#